data_b7ec28bc8ddeca15485c3bf51f926ba7
#
_entry.id   b7ec28bc8ddeca15485c3bf51f926ba7
#
_cell.length_a   1.000
_cell.length_b   1.000
_cell.length_c   1.000
_cell.angle_alpha   90.00
_cell.angle_beta   90.00
_cell.angle_gamma   90.00
#
_symmetry.space_group_name_H-M   'P 1'
#
loop_
_entity.id
_entity.type
_entity.pdbx_description
1 polymer ?
#
loop_
_entity_poly.entity_id
_entity_poly.type
_entity_poly.pdbx_seq_one_letter_code
_entity_poly.pdbx_strand_id
1 'polypeptide(L)'
;APVQVPAENMLFGDVTLLGKSVNETIGASLMLGIKRNAWYTRLRYSEQRFGDYRIPADTIVYLTQKMPVYGRRLKNTAGWERNVNFFTQYQKKGYKSNLAVSNVFQKTGFFPGAHGVPDLSRLEDDGDSRNIDLPYSKVNHLKVTTHQQYAWEKFILSGDIGYQNNHREEWSAFHTHYGTQPLPETDPDKELAFNLNTFSFSAKGRWVGSSSWEHRMGWDSQFQRNTISGYSFLLPEYDRFTTGISWLTTYRPDNTLSVSGGVRYDYGRMRVFAHDDPYLATYLQEQGYDEEQVEFYRWNSRRVNRSFGDYSLSLGVVWTPSMRHQLKVNVGRSFRLPGANGLASNGVHHGTFRHEQGDATLSSEQGWQMDASYQLKYGRWSVYVSPFVNWFSNYIFLRPTGEWSVLPHTGQIYRYTQTEALFAG
;
A
#
# COMPACT_ATOMS: atom_id res chain seq x y z
N ALA A 1 3.03 4.97 15.87
CA ALA A 1 3.20 4.77 17.32
C ALA A 1 2.06 5.47 18.05
N PRO A 2 1.56 4.94 19.18
CA PRO A 2 0.56 5.60 19.97
C PRO A 2 1.07 6.96 20.45
N VAL A 3 0.18 7.97 20.44
CA VAL A 3 0.54 9.32 20.92
C VAL A 3 0.65 9.27 22.44
N GLN A 4 1.84 9.57 22.95
CA GLN A 4 2.03 9.73 24.40
C GLN A 4 1.47 11.09 24.80
N VAL A 5 0.46 11.06 25.69
CA VAL A 5 -0.18 12.25 26.24
C VAL A 5 0.43 12.52 27.62
N PRO A 6 0.95 13.73 27.89
CA PRO A 6 1.46 14.08 29.20
C PRO A 6 0.40 13.94 30.29
N ALA A 7 0.80 13.59 31.51
CA ALA A 7 -0.11 13.50 32.67
C ALA A 7 -0.55 14.88 33.16
N GLU A 8 0.35 15.85 33.17
CA GLU A 8 0.17 17.18 33.69
C GLU A 8 -0.13 18.23 32.62
N ASN A 9 -0.71 19.36 33.04
CA ASN A 9 -0.91 20.52 32.21
C ASN A 9 0.46 21.11 31.85
N MET A 10 0.75 21.19 30.56
CA MET A 10 2.02 21.75 30.09
C MET A 10 1.96 22.22 28.63
N LEU A 11 2.77 23.18 28.31
CA LEU A 11 3.17 23.53 26.96
C LEU A 11 4.57 22.94 26.72
N PHE A 12 4.76 22.29 25.59
CA PHE A 12 6.04 21.65 25.26
C PHE A 12 6.25 21.64 23.74
N GLY A 13 7.47 21.40 23.32
CA GLY A 13 7.82 21.31 21.92
C GLY A 13 9.12 20.58 21.72
N ASP A 14 9.36 20.15 20.51
CA ASP A 14 10.65 19.64 20.07
C ASP A 14 11.02 20.22 18.71
N VAL A 15 12.32 20.36 18.52
CA VAL A 15 12.92 20.71 17.23
C VAL A 15 13.90 19.59 16.88
N THR A 16 13.75 19.02 15.69
CA THR A 16 14.68 18.03 15.16
C THR A 16 15.32 18.60 13.91
N LEU A 17 16.64 18.55 13.82
CA LEU A 17 17.39 18.90 12.63
C LEU A 17 17.99 17.63 12.03
N LEU A 18 17.95 17.51 10.70
CA LEU A 18 18.45 16.36 9.96
C LEU A 18 19.48 16.82 8.93
N GLY A 19 20.64 16.15 8.89
CA GLY A 19 21.64 16.30 7.85
C GLY A 19 22.11 14.93 7.36
N LYS A 20 22.27 14.74 6.04
CA LYS A 20 22.85 13.52 5.44
C LYS A 20 23.81 13.93 4.35
N SER A 21 25.00 13.31 4.31
CA SER A 21 26.05 13.61 3.32
C SER A 21 25.83 12.89 1.98
N VAL A 22 25.15 11.74 1.99
CA VAL A 22 24.95 10.90 0.79
C VAL A 22 24.20 11.63 -0.33
N ASN A 23 23.30 12.51 0.02
CA ASN A 23 22.47 13.29 -0.90
C ASN A 23 22.22 14.73 -0.41
N GLU A 24 23.11 15.24 0.40
CA GLU A 24 23.07 16.61 0.91
C GLU A 24 21.72 16.99 1.55
N THR A 25 21.06 16.03 2.22
CA THR A 25 19.78 16.28 2.86
C THR A 25 19.94 17.32 3.97
N ILE A 26 19.05 18.30 3.94
CA ILE A 26 18.79 19.23 5.03
C ILE A 26 17.30 19.12 5.37
N GLY A 27 17.02 18.93 6.65
CA GLY A 27 15.64 18.84 7.12
C GLY A 27 15.45 19.43 8.50
N ALA A 28 14.26 19.90 8.76
CA ALA A 28 13.83 20.37 10.06
C ALA A 28 12.42 19.88 10.39
N SER A 29 12.16 19.59 11.65
CA SER A 29 10.85 19.28 12.19
C SER A 29 10.61 20.09 13.44
N LEU A 30 9.50 20.81 13.50
CA LEU A 30 9.04 21.55 14.67
C LEU A 30 7.75 20.92 15.15
N MET A 31 7.66 20.60 16.44
CA MET A 31 6.46 20.14 17.09
C MET A 31 6.12 21.05 18.27
N LEU A 32 4.86 21.45 18.35
CA LEU A 32 4.28 22.16 19.48
C LEU A 32 3.12 21.35 20.04
N GLY A 33 3.07 21.19 21.34
CA GLY A 33 2.03 20.46 22.06
C GLY A 33 1.56 21.20 23.30
N ILE A 34 0.26 21.13 23.56
CA ILE A 34 -0.36 21.68 24.78
C ILE A 34 -1.25 20.60 25.40
N LYS A 35 -1.08 20.42 26.70
CA LYS A 35 -1.98 19.64 27.55
C LYS A 35 -2.63 20.60 28.54
N ARG A 36 -3.97 20.64 28.55
CA ARG A 36 -4.74 21.43 29.49
C ARG A 36 -5.99 20.68 29.94
N ASN A 37 -6.01 20.27 31.18
CA ASN A 37 -7.09 19.45 31.74
C ASN A 37 -7.38 18.19 30.92
N ALA A 38 -8.59 18.07 30.36
CA ALA A 38 -9.03 16.95 29.54
C ALA A 38 -8.52 17.01 28.10
N TRP A 39 -7.98 18.15 27.67
CA TRP A 39 -7.56 18.36 26.28
C TRP A 39 -6.06 18.19 26.10
N TYR A 40 -5.69 17.57 25.01
CA TYR A 40 -4.34 17.49 24.46
C TYR A 40 -4.37 17.83 22.98
N THR A 41 -3.50 18.76 22.56
CA THR A 41 -3.39 19.15 21.15
C THR A 41 -1.92 19.22 20.78
N ARG A 42 -1.59 18.75 19.58
CA ARG A 42 -0.25 18.75 19.01
C ARG A 42 -0.30 19.12 17.54
N LEU A 43 0.59 20.02 17.13
CA LEU A 43 0.87 20.35 15.75
C LEU A 43 2.34 20.04 15.47
N ARG A 44 2.60 19.36 14.37
CA ARG A 44 3.96 19.13 13.86
C ARG A 44 4.02 19.55 12.39
N TYR A 45 5.04 20.34 12.07
CA TYR A 45 5.47 20.60 10.71
C TYR A 45 6.87 20.03 10.51
N SER A 46 7.11 19.37 9.37
CA SER A 46 8.45 18.96 8.99
C SER A 46 8.66 19.19 7.49
N GLU A 47 9.85 19.63 7.15
CA GLU A 47 10.30 19.77 5.78
C GLU A 47 11.71 19.22 5.64
N GLN A 48 11.95 18.51 4.53
CA GLN A 48 13.27 18.09 4.12
C GLN A 48 13.46 18.33 2.63
N ARG A 49 14.69 18.67 2.27
CA ARG A 49 15.14 18.80 0.88
C ARG A 49 16.44 18.05 0.73
N PHE A 50 16.57 17.33 -0.36
CA PHE A 50 17.74 16.53 -0.65
C PHE A 50 18.13 16.70 -2.13
N GLY A 51 19.41 16.56 -2.37
CA GLY A 51 19.99 16.58 -3.71
C GLY A 51 20.17 15.15 -4.24
N ASP A 52 20.81 15.06 -5.38
CA ASP A 52 21.10 13.81 -6.07
C ASP A 52 21.92 12.84 -5.23
N TYR A 53 21.55 11.56 -5.27
CA TYR A 53 22.21 10.50 -4.53
C TYR A 53 23.61 10.22 -5.04
N ARG A 54 24.59 10.21 -4.13
CA ARG A 54 25.95 9.76 -4.40
C ARG A 54 26.04 8.24 -4.28
N ILE A 55 26.67 7.62 -5.27
CA ILE A 55 26.94 6.18 -5.28
C ILE A 55 28.43 5.92 -5.47
N PRO A 56 28.97 4.78 -5.01
CA PRO A 56 30.40 4.45 -5.12
C PRO A 56 30.78 3.89 -6.52
N ALA A 57 30.05 4.23 -7.57
CA ALA A 57 30.26 3.72 -8.91
C ALA A 57 30.14 4.82 -9.96
N ASP A 58 30.89 4.71 -11.03
CA ASP A 58 30.85 5.61 -12.18
C ASP A 58 29.92 5.08 -13.29
N THR A 59 29.35 3.90 -13.08
CA THR A 59 28.47 3.21 -14.06
C THR A 59 27.51 2.30 -13.31
N ILE A 60 26.27 2.25 -13.77
CA ILE A 60 25.29 1.25 -13.37
C ILE A 60 24.86 0.42 -14.59
N VAL A 61 24.39 -0.80 -14.36
CA VAL A 61 23.82 -1.65 -15.44
C VAL A 61 22.30 -1.65 -15.31
N TYR A 62 21.64 -1.24 -16.39
CA TYR A 62 20.19 -1.26 -16.49
C TYR A 62 19.77 -1.81 -17.85
N LEU A 63 18.87 -2.78 -17.89
CA LEU A 63 18.44 -3.46 -19.14
C LEU A 63 19.62 -3.93 -20.01
N THR A 64 20.64 -4.55 -19.39
CA THR A 64 21.88 -5.01 -20.03
C THR A 64 22.82 -3.91 -20.56
N GLN A 65 22.43 -2.64 -20.50
CA GLN A 65 23.24 -1.51 -20.93
C GLN A 65 23.97 -0.86 -19.74
N LYS A 66 25.17 -0.36 -20.01
CA LYS A 66 25.96 0.40 -19.03
C LYS A 66 25.57 1.88 -19.12
N MET A 67 24.98 2.40 -18.03
CA MET A 67 24.61 3.80 -17.89
C MET A 67 25.72 4.54 -17.16
N PRO A 68 26.32 5.59 -17.73
CA PRO A 68 27.32 6.40 -17.06
C PRO A 68 26.70 7.17 -15.88
N VAL A 69 27.45 7.32 -14.81
CA VAL A 69 27.06 8.11 -13.62
C VAL A 69 28.13 9.19 -13.43
N TYR A 70 27.86 10.37 -13.92
CA TYR A 70 28.76 11.52 -13.88
C TYR A 70 28.95 12.00 -12.43
N GLY A 71 30.18 12.25 -12.03
CA GLY A 71 30.52 12.71 -10.69
C GLY A 71 30.08 11.76 -9.55
N ARG A 72 29.77 10.48 -9.86
CA ARG A 72 29.21 9.51 -8.93
C ARG A 72 27.89 9.96 -8.30
N ARG A 73 27.11 10.75 -9.04
CA ARG A 73 25.77 11.19 -8.66
C ARG A 73 24.73 10.65 -9.62
N LEU A 74 23.68 10.10 -9.08
CA LEU A 74 22.50 9.72 -9.86
C LEU A 74 21.69 10.98 -10.14
N LYS A 75 21.93 11.61 -11.30
CA LYS A 75 21.24 12.84 -11.71
C LYS A 75 19.73 12.71 -11.61
N ASN A 76 19.08 13.81 -11.24
CA ASN A 76 17.63 13.90 -11.11
C ASN A 76 17.03 12.95 -10.05
N THR A 77 17.77 12.65 -8.99
CA THR A 77 17.22 11.94 -7.82
C THR A 77 16.99 12.86 -6.62
N ALA A 78 17.11 14.15 -6.84
CA ALA A 78 16.77 15.19 -5.87
C ALA A 78 15.27 15.19 -5.53
N GLY A 79 14.95 15.76 -4.38
CA GLY A 79 13.56 15.87 -3.98
C GLY A 79 13.34 16.71 -2.73
N TRP A 80 12.08 16.88 -2.41
CA TRP A 80 11.65 17.52 -1.17
C TRP A 80 10.35 16.93 -0.67
N GLU A 81 10.16 17.02 0.63
CA GLU A 81 8.98 16.52 1.33
C GLU A 81 8.55 17.53 2.39
N ARG A 82 7.25 17.79 2.48
CA ARG A 82 6.60 18.62 3.51
C ARG A 82 5.49 17.86 4.16
N ASN A 83 5.50 17.87 5.48
CA ASN A 83 4.50 17.14 6.27
C ASN A 83 3.87 18.06 7.30
N VAL A 84 2.56 18.06 7.36
CA VAL A 84 1.78 18.67 8.44
C VAL A 84 1.05 17.56 9.18
N ASN A 85 1.11 17.58 10.50
CA ASN A 85 0.37 16.66 11.35
C ASN A 85 -0.27 17.40 12.50
N PHE A 86 -1.57 17.41 12.52
CA PHE A 86 -2.39 17.95 13.62
C PHE A 86 -3.06 16.79 14.34
N PHE A 87 -3.03 16.83 15.65
CA PHE A 87 -3.72 15.86 16.51
C PHE A 87 -4.33 16.58 17.70
N THR A 88 -5.61 16.33 17.98
CA THR A 88 -6.26 16.76 19.21
C THR A 88 -7.01 15.61 19.85
N GLN A 89 -7.00 15.57 21.18
CA GLN A 89 -7.66 14.55 21.98
C GLN A 89 -8.36 15.20 23.18
N TYR A 90 -9.58 14.76 23.41
CA TYR A 90 -10.30 14.98 24.64
C TYR A 90 -10.43 13.67 25.39
N GLN A 91 -10.12 13.67 26.68
CA GLN A 91 -10.28 12.48 27.52
C GLN A 91 -10.78 12.88 28.92
N LYS A 92 -11.92 12.34 29.30
CA LYS A 92 -12.51 12.57 30.61
C LYS A 92 -13.30 11.36 31.10
N LYS A 93 -13.02 10.89 32.31
CA LYS A 93 -13.62 9.66 32.85
C LYS A 93 -13.43 8.48 31.87
N GLY A 94 -14.50 7.77 31.51
CA GLY A 94 -14.45 6.66 30.56
C GLY A 94 -14.46 7.06 29.07
N TYR A 95 -14.63 8.34 28.72
CA TYR A 95 -14.74 8.82 27.34
C TYR A 95 -13.41 9.35 26.80
N LYS A 96 -13.06 8.94 25.59
CA LYS A 96 -11.93 9.42 24.83
C LYS A 96 -12.37 9.72 23.39
N SER A 97 -12.04 10.91 22.90
CA SER A 97 -12.25 11.34 21.54
C SER A 97 -10.96 11.91 20.97
N ASN A 98 -10.61 11.59 19.74
CA ASN A 98 -9.52 12.27 19.06
C ASN A 98 -9.83 12.56 17.59
N LEU A 99 -9.15 13.57 17.07
CA LEU A 99 -9.10 13.92 15.66
C LEU A 99 -7.63 14.02 15.26
N ALA A 100 -7.27 13.35 14.17
CA ALA A 100 -5.96 13.45 13.55
C ALA A 100 -6.11 13.88 12.09
N VAL A 101 -5.35 14.90 11.70
CA VAL A 101 -5.24 15.38 10.32
C VAL A 101 -3.77 15.35 9.95
N SER A 102 -3.44 14.71 8.85
CA SER A 102 -2.07 14.72 8.31
C SER A 102 -2.08 14.92 6.81
N ASN A 103 -1.10 15.65 6.32
CA ASN A 103 -0.85 15.80 4.90
C ASN A 103 0.64 15.61 4.64
N VAL A 104 0.96 14.75 3.67
CA VAL A 104 2.30 14.52 3.15
C VAL A 104 2.31 15.02 1.72
N PHE A 105 3.19 15.95 1.41
CA PHE A 105 3.40 16.44 0.06
C PHE A 105 4.86 16.26 -0.32
N GLN A 106 5.10 15.58 -1.46
CA GLN A 106 6.43 15.18 -1.92
C GLN A 106 6.57 15.43 -3.43
N LYS A 107 7.76 15.89 -3.84
CA LYS A 107 8.23 15.82 -5.24
C LYS A 107 9.61 15.16 -5.24
N THR A 108 9.81 14.16 -6.09
CA THR A 108 11.07 13.43 -6.22
C THR A 108 11.33 13.10 -7.67
N GLY A 109 12.51 13.42 -8.14
CA GLY A 109 12.97 13.04 -9.47
C GLY A 109 13.36 11.57 -9.55
N PHE A 110 13.41 11.05 -10.76
CA PHE A 110 13.91 9.72 -11.09
C PHE A 110 15.15 9.80 -11.96
N PHE A 111 16.09 8.91 -11.74
CA PHE A 111 17.29 8.83 -12.56
C PHE A 111 16.93 8.44 -14.01
N PRO A 112 17.17 9.28 -15.04
CA PRO A 112 16.73 9.02 -16.40
C PRO A 112 17.40 7.82 -17.06
N GLY A 113 18.55 7.39 -16.53
CA GLY A 113 19.27 6.20 -17.00
C GLY A 113 18.69 4.87 -16.53
N ALA A 114 17.68 4.86 -15.64
CA ALA A 114 17.08 3.65 -15.11
C ALA A 114 15.58 3.85 -14.81
N HIS A 115 14.89 4.62 -15.62
CA HIS A 115 13.45 4.83 -15.56
C HIS A 115 12.83 4.54 -16.93
N GLY A 116 12.05 3.48 -17.06
CA GLY A 116 11.50 3.03 -18.33
C GLY A 116 12.59 2.76 -19.37
N VAL A 117 12.48 3.40 -20.54
CA VAL A 117 13.55 3.42 -21.56
C VAL A 117 14.58 4.46 -21.18
N PRO A 118 15.87 4.10 -21.04
CA PRO A 118 16.92 5.03 -20.63
C PRO A 118 17.07 6.23 -21.58
N ASP A 119 17.09 7.43 -21.01
CA ASP A 119 17.41 8.65 -21.77
C ASP A 119 18.85 9.11 -21.46
N LEU A 120 19.77 8.73 -22.33
CA LEU A 120 21.19 9.04 -22.20
C LEU A 120 21.50 10.54 -22.35
N SER A 121 20.67 11.29 -23.05
CA SER A 121 20.86 12.75 -23.27
C SER A 121 20.67 13.57 -22.00
N ARG A 122 20.04 12.98 -20.98
CA ARG A 122 19.72 13.64 -19.71
C ARG A 122 20.59 13.19 -18.55
N LEU A 123 21.68 12.45 -18.81
CA LEU A 123 22.55 11.92 -17.74
C LEU A 123 23.67 12.89 -17.33
N GLU A 124 24.01 13.87 -18.18
CA GLU A 124 25.08 14.82 -17.90
C GLU A 124 24.75 15.67 -16.69
N ASP A 125 25.76 15.96 -15.87
CA ASP A 125 25.64 16.80 -14.70
C ASP A 125 25.43 18.26 -15.16
N ASP A 126 24.37 18.89 -14.66
CA ASP A 126 24.06 20.32 -14.93
C ASP A 126 24.66 21.26 -13.88
N GLY A 127 25.42 20.75 -12.93
CA GLY A 127 26.03 21.52 -11.85
C GLY A 127 25.11 21.84 -10.68
N ASP A 128 23.82 21.50 -10.74
CA ASP A 128 22.84 21.68 -9.65
C ASP A 128 22.31 20.32 -9.15
N SER A 129 22.88 19.84 -8.07
CA SER A 129 22.46 18.58 -7.45
C SER A 129 21.04 18.60 -6.86
N ARG A 130 20.35 19.75 -6.87
CA ARG A 130 19.00 19.92 -6.30
C ARG A 130 17.93 20.18 -7.35
N ASN A 131 18.32 20.28 -8.60
CA ASN A 131 17.38 20.41 -9.72
C ASN A 131 16.51 19.14 -9.84
N ILE A 132 15.22 19.33 -10.15
CA ILE A 132 14.26 18.24 -10.38
C ILE A 132 13.61 18.47 -11.73
N ASP A 133 14.16 17.78 -12.72
CA ASP A 133 13.67 17.74 -14.09
C ASP A 133 12.79 16.50 -14.32
N LEU A 134 12.36 16.30 -15.55
CA LEU A 134 11.71 15.07 -15.98
C LEU A 134 12.73 13.91 -16.06
N PRO A 135 12.35 12.71 -15.67
CA PRO A 135 11.08 12.32 -15.05
C PRO A 135 11.03 12.59 -13.54
N TYR A 136 9.85 12.85 -13.00
CA TYR A 136 9.64 13.01 -11.56
C TYR A 136 8.25 12.55 -11.12
N SER A 137 8.11 12.28 -9.84
CA SER A 137 6.82 12.01 -9.18
C SER A 137 6.43 13.12 -8.23
N LYS A 138 5.12 13.41 -8.16
CA LYS A 138 4.48 14.21 -7.11
C LYS A 138 3.48 13.35 -6.36
N VAL A 139 3.47 13.46 -5.05
CA VAL A 139 2.49 12.80 -4.19
C VAL A 139 1.90 13.81 -3.22
N ASN A 140 0.58 13.86 -3.13
CA ASN A 140 -0.14 14.54 -2.07
C ASN A 140 -1.04 13.55 -1.36
N HIS A 141 -0.80 13.30 -0.07
CA HIS A 141 -1.57 12.35 0.72
C HIS A 141 -2.18 13.03 1.94
N LEU A 142 -3.45 13.38 1.82
CA LEU A 142 -4.27 13.87 2.92
C LEU A 142 -4.91 12.70 3.66
N LYS A 143 -4.89 12.76 4.98
CA LYS A 143 -5.57 11.81 5.86
C LYS A 143 -6.25 12.53 7.02
N VAL A 144 -7.53 12.27 7.20
CA VAL A 144 -8.35 12.74 8.32
C VAL A 144 -8.97 11.55 9.00
N THR A 145 -8.74 11.40 10.31
CA THR A 145 -9.31 10.30 11.09
C THR A 145 -9.84 10.80 12.41
N THR A 146 -10.97 10.27 12.85
CA THR A 146 -11.47 10.45 14.21
C THR A 146 -11.65 9.11 14.88
N HIS A 147 -11.34 9.06 16.18
CA HIS A 147 -11.53 7.90 17.04
C HIS A 147 -12.35 8.30 18.24
N GLN A 148 -13.39 7.55 18.52
CA GLN A 148 -14.27 7.70 19.68
C GLN A 148 -14.20 6.43 20.51
N GLN A 149 -14.07 6.56 21.82
CA GLN A 149 -14.09 5.41 22.73
C GLN A 149 -14.86 5.76 23.99
N TYR A 150 -15.68 4.84 24.42
CA TYR A 150 -16.33 4.89 25.70
C TYR A 150 -16.10 3.59 26.47
N ALA A 151 -15.61 3.72 27.69
CA ALA A 151 -15.33 2.59 28.58
C ALA A 151 -16.17 2.72 29.83
N TRP A 152 -16.91 1.66 30.16
CA TRP A 152 -17.70 1.57 31.40
C TRP A 152 -17.65 0.14 31.94
N GLU A 153 -17.31 0.00 33.20
CA GLU A 153 -17.19 -1.32 33.86
C GLU A 153 -16.54 -2.39 33.02
N LYS A 154 -17.35 -3.29 32.45
CA LYS A 154 -16.93 -4.46 31.68
C LYS A 154 -16.92 -4.24 30.16
N PHE A 155 -17.36 -3.06 29.70
CA PHE A 155 -17.51 -2.77 28.28
C PHE A 155 -16.58 -1.65 27.81
N ILE A 156 -16.03 -1.82 26.62
CA ILE A 156 -15.37 -0.75 25.87
C ILE A 156 -15.98 -0.76 24.47
N LEU A 157 -16.59 0.35 24.10
CA LEU A 157 -17.06 0.60 22.75
C LEU A 157 -16.12 1.61 22.06
N SER A 158 -15.69 1.34 20.87
CA SER A 158 -14.88 2.27 20.08
C SER A 158 -15.35 2.34 18.64
N GLY A 159 -15.18 3.49 18.01
CA GLY A 159 -15.48 3.74 16.61
C GLY A 159 -14.44 4.62 15.97
N ASP A 160 -14.11 4.30 14.73
CA ASP A 160 -13.18 5.05 13.89
C ASP A 160 -13.88 5.45 12.59
N ILE A 161 -13.71 6.70 12.17
CA ILE A 161 -14.09 7.19 10.84
C ILE A 161 -12.85 7.79 10.21
N GLY A 162 -12.59 7.46 8.96
CA GLY A 162 -11.43 7.94 8.23
C GLY A 162 -11.77 8.34 6.82
N TYR A 163 -11.14 9.42 6.37
CA TYR A 163 -11.05 9.82 4.98
C TYR A 163 -9.60 9.96 4.58
N GLN A 164 -9.23 9.41 3.42
CA GLN A 164 -7.92 9.58 2.83
C GLN A 164 -8.08 9.92 1.35
N ASN A 165 -7.26 10.87 0.90
CA ASN A 165 -7.04 11.13 -0.51
C ASN A 165 -5.55 10.98 -0.81
N ASN A 166 -5.21 10.07 -1.72
CA ASN A 166 -3.87 9.91 -2.24
C ASN A 166 -3.88 10.31 -3.72
N HIS A 167 -3.29 11.47 -4.01
CA HIS A 167 -3.08 11.97 -5.36
C HIS A 167 -1.61 11.79 -5.71
N ARG A 168 -1.33 10.92 -6.68
CA ARG A 168 0.02 10.63 -7.18
C ARG A 168 0.06 10.93 -8.66
N GLU A 169 1.10 11.64 -9.08
CA GLU A 169 1.42 11.95 -10.46
C GLU A 169 2.83 11.49 -10.80
N GLU A 170 3.01 10.98 -12.00
CA GLU A 170 4.30 10.75 -12.64
C GLU A 170 4.37 11.62 -13.90
N TRP A 171 5.48 12.34 -14.04
CA TRP A 171 5.73 13.27 -15.11
C TRP A 171 6.98 12.82 -15.87
N SER A 172 6.85 12.64 -17.17
CA SER A 172 7.93 12.28 -18.09
C SER A 172 7.75 13.03 -19.38
N ALA A 173 8.84 13.37 -20.07
CA ALA A 173 8.71 13.96 -21.39
C ALA A 173 7.83 13.08 -22.27
N PHE A 174 6.86 13.68 -22.96
CA PHE A 174 5.95 12.94 -23.80
C PHE A 174 6.72 12.02 -24.76
N HIS A 175 6.37 10.78 -24.76
CA HIS A 175 6.84 9.77 -25.69
C HIS A 175 5.67 8.85 -26.05
N THR A 176 5.60 8.47 -27.29
CA THR A 176 4.59 7.52 -27.76
C THR A 176 5.23 6.18 -28.04
N HIS A 177 4.52 5.13 -27.74
CA HIS A 177 4.91 3.77 -28.10
C HIS A 177 4.41 3.38 -29.50
N TYR A 178 3.50 4.18 -30.07
CA TYR A 178 2.95 4.05 -31.42
C TYR A 178 2.65 5.43 -32.01
N GLY A 179 2.99 5.63 -33.27
CA GLY A 179 3.05 6.95 -33.92
C GLY A 179 1.71 7.68 -34.10
N THR A 180 0.57 7.01 -33.82
CA THR A 180 -0.77 7.59 -33.95
C THR A 180 -1.20 8.39 -32.70
N GLN A 181 -0.49 8.26 -31.59
CA GLN A 181 -0.82 8.97 -30.35
C GLN A 181 -0.37 10.43 -30.45
N PRO A 182 -1.30 11.39 -30.42
CA PRO A 182 -0.96 12.82 -30.46
C PRO A 182 -0.42 13.30 -29.11
N LEU A 183 0.32 14.41 -29.16
CA LEU A 183 0.70 15.14 -27.95
C LEU A 183 -0.57 15.64 -27.23
N PRO A 184 -0.73 15.38 -25.93
CA PRO A 184 -1.87 15.91 -25.15
C PRO A 184 -1.90 17.44 -25.15
N GLU A 185 -3.09 18.02 -25.31
CA GLU A 185 -3.29 19.48 -25.30
C GLU A 185 -3.05 20.08 -23.91
N THR A 186 -3.33 19.32 -22.86
CA THR A 186 -3.17 19.75 -21.47
C THR A 186 -2.16 18.84 -20.77
N ASP A 187 -1.22 19.45 -20.06
CA ASP A 187 -0.17 18.73 -19.31
C ASP A 187 0.52 17.64 -20.16
N PRO A 188 1.18 18.01 -21.28
CA PRO A 188 1.71 17.04 -22.25
C PRO A 188 2.72 16.06 -21.65
N ASP A 189 3.41 16.46 -20.59
CA ASP A 189 4.41 15.64 -19.89
C ASP A 189 3.84 14.88 -18.69
N LYS A 190 2.53 14.90 -18.46
CA LYS A 190 1.90 14.08 -17.42
C LYS A 190 1.71 12.65 -17.92
N GLU A 191 2.60 11.76 -17.50
CA GLU A 191 2.56 10.37 -17.91
C GLU A 191 1.43 9.60 -17.25
N LEU A 192 1.37 9.65 -15.91
CA LEU A 192 0.40 8.93 -15.10
C LEU A 192 -0.12 9.79 -13.96
N ALA A 193 -1.39 9.70 -13.67
CA ALA A 193 -1.94 10.24 -12.44
C ALA A 193 -3.01 9.31 -11.85
N PHE A 194 -2.97 9.14 -10.53
CA PHE A 194 -3.92 8.35 -9.75
C PHE A 194 -4.50 9.24 -8.65
N ASN A 195 -5.82 9.25 -8.53
CA ASN A 195 -6.49 9.94 -7.44
C ASN A 195 -7.37 8.97 -6.68
N LEU A 196 -6.80 8.38 -5.60
CA LEU A 196 -7.46 7.40 -4.76
C LEU A 196 -8.11 8.06 -3.55
N ASN A 197 -9.43 8.04 -3.52
CA ASN A 197 -10.23 8.43 -2.36
C ASN A 197 -10.62 7.18 -1.57
N THR A 198 -10.45 7.20 -0.26
CA THR A 198 -10.81 6.12 0.65
C THR A 198 -11.60 6.65 1.83
N PHE A 199 -12.82 6.15 2.00
CA PHE A 199 -13.64 6.33 3.20
C PHE A 199 -13.63 5.03 3.99
N SER A 200 -13.41 5.12 5.29
CA SER A 200 -13.38 3.97 6.20
C SER A 200 -14.19 4.21 7.44
N PHE A 201 -14.82 3.16 7.92
CA PHE A 201 -15.55 3.09 9.17
C PHE A 201 -15.19 1.81 9.89
N SER A 202 -15.02 1.89 11.21
CA SER A 202 -14.83 0.74 12.09
C SER A 202 -15.57 0.96 13.41
N ALA A 203 -16.32 -0.03 13.85
CA ALA A 203 -16.93 -0.07 15.18
C ALA A 203 -16.48 -1.34 15.89
N LYS A 204 -16.05 -1.22 17.15
CA LYS A 204 -15.55 -2.36 17.94
C LYS A 204 -16.12 -2.31 19.35
N GLY A 205 -16.63 -3.46 19.78
CA GLY A 205 -17.07 -3.71 21.14
C GLY A 205 -16.17 -4.73 21.83
N ARG A 206 -15.70 -4.42 23.01
CA ARG A 206 -14.99 -5.36 23.89
C ARG A 206 -15.80 -5.56 25.15
N TRP A 207 -16.09 -6.81 25.49
CA TRP A 207 -16.80 -7.19 26.71
C TRP A 207 -15.95 -8.17 27.50
N VAL A 208 -15.68 -7.82 28.76
CA VAL A 208 -15.01 -8.67 29.73
C VAL A 208 -16.10 -9.35 30.59
N GLY A 209 -16.56 -10.53 30.17
CA GLY A 209 -17.65 -11.25 30.82
C GLY A 209 -17.31 -11.71 32.24
N SER A 210 -16.07 -12.19 32.43
CA SER A 210 -15.51 -12.60 33.73
C SER A 210 -13.99 -12.45 33.72
N SER A 211 -13.32 -12.85 34.80
CA SER A 211 -11.85 -12.95 34.84
C SER A 211 -11.27 -13.88 33.77
N SER A 212 -12.05 -14.87 33.32
CA SER A 212 -11.61 -15.88 32.36
C SER A 212 -12.09 -15.64 30.94
N TRP A 213 -13.12 -14.82 30.71
CA TRP A 213 -13.73 -14.64 29.40
C TRP A 213 -13.69 -13.21 28.92
N GLU A 214 -13.18 -13.03 27.68
CA GLU A 214 -13.20 -11.76 26.96
C GLU A 214 -13.77 -11.98 25.55
N HIS A 215 -14.70 -11.13 25.14
CA HIS A 215 -15.29 -11.13 23.80
C HIS A 215 -15.01 -9.80 23.12
N ARG A 216 -14.72 -9.87 21.82
CA ARG A 216 -14.55 -8.69 20.95
C ARG A 216 -15.41 -8.89 19.72
N MET A 217 -16.18 -7.87 19.38
CA MET A 217 -16.97 -7.79 18.16
C MET A 217 -16.49 -6.62 17.34
N GLY A 218 -16.51 -6.75 16.04
CA GLY A 218 -16.09 -5.70 15.11
C GLY A 218 -16.98 -5.63 13.89
N TRP A 219 -17.18 -4.42 13.41
CA TRP A 219 -17.73 -4.13 12.10
C TRP A 219 -16.82 -3.13 11.41
N ASP A 220 -16.32 -3.48 10.23
CA ASP A 220 -15.46 -2.63 9.41
C ASP A 220 -16.10 -2.43 8.04
N SER A 221 -16.02 -1.21 7.49
CA SER A 221 -16.45 -0.90 6.13
C SER A 221 -15.47 0.05 5.47
N GLN A 222 -15.25 -0.13 4.16
CA GLN A 222 -14.39 0.74 3.37
C GLN A 222 -14.98 0.92 1.98
N PHE A 223 -14.96 2.17 1.50
CA PHE A 223 -15.23 2.51 0.11
C PHE A 223 -13.99 3.21 -0.48
N GLN A 224 -13.59 2.77 -1.66
CA GLN A 224 -12.49 3.34 -2.42
C GLN A 224 -12.96 3.69 -3.82
N ARG A 225 -12.52 4.84 -4.31
CA ARG A 225 -12.64 5.25 -5.71
C ARG A 225 -11.28 5.72 -6.21
N ASN A 226 -10.77 5.06 -7.25
CA ASN A 226 -9.57 5.45 -7.96
C ASN A 226 -9.95 5.98 -9.34
N THR A 227 -9.53 7.20 -9.66
CA THR A 227 -9.59 7.76 -11.01
C THR A 227 -8.18 7.90 -11.56
N ILE A 228 -8.05 7.85 -12.88
CA ILE A 228 -6.76 7.92 -13.57
C ILE A 228 -6.76 9.06 -14.59
N SER A 229 -5.58 9.57 -14.91
CA SER A 229 -5.33 10.48 -16.03
C SER A 229 -3.85 10.44 -16.42
N GLY A 230 -3.49 11.12 -17.50
CA GLY A 230 -2.17 11.07 -18.11
C GLY A 230 -2.24 10.40 -19.48
N TYR A 231 -1.12 10.40 -20.22
CA TYR A 231 -1.07 9.83 -21.55
C TYR A 231 -0.75 8.32 -21.59
N SER A 232 -0.34 7.75 -20.45
CA SER A 232 -0.06 6.32 -20.30
C SER A 232 -1.10 5.65 -19.40
N PHE A 233 -1.20 4.33 -19.51
CA PHE A 233 -2.05 3.50 -18.68
C PHE A 233 -1.20 2.52 -17.85
N LEU A 234 -1.53 2.37 -16.55
CA LEU A 234 -0.90 1.39 -15.68
C LEU A 234 -1.92 0.58 -14.88
N LEU A 235 -2.95 1.23 -14.36
CA LEU A 235 -3.93 0.65 -13.46
C LEU A 235 -5.32 1.15 -13.85
N PRO A 236 -6.34 0.30 -13.94
CA PRO A 236 -7.68 0.75 -14.31
C PRO A 236 -8.34 1.64 -13.24
N GLU A 237 -9.29 2.46 -13.67
CA GLU A 237 -10.22 3.11 -12.76
C GLU A 237 -11.12 2.08 -12.08
N TYR A 238 -11.40 2.28 -10.79
CA TYR A 238 -12.26 1.36 -10.05
C TYR A 238 -12.98 2.01 -8.88
N ASP A 239 -14.14 1.44 -8.55
CA ASP A 239 -14.81 1.56 -7.27
C ASP A 239 -14.69 0.23 -6.51
N ARG A 240 -14.32 0.28 -5.24
CA ARG A 240 -14.28 -0.89 -4.36
C ARG A 240 -15.03 -0.60 -3.07
N PHE A 241 -15.97 -1.46 -2.74
CA PHE A 241 -16.63 -1.48 -1.43
C PHE A 241 -16.33 -2.78 -0.71
N THR A 242 -15.97 -2.71 0.55
CA THR A 242 -15.80 -3.88 1.41
C THR A 242 -16.46 -3.62 2.76
N THR A 243 -17.08 -4.64 3.32
CA THR A 243 -17.62 -4.61 4.69
C THR A 243 -17.49 -5.98 5.32
N GLY A 244 -17.27 -6.04 6.63
CA GLY A 244 -17.13 -7.29 7.34
C GLY A 244 -17.49 -7.20 8.81
N ILE A 245 -18.01 -8.30 9.34
CA ILE A 245 -18.37 -8.46 10.75
C ILE A 245 -17.49 -9.57 11.35
N SER A 246 -16.98 -9.31 12.55
CA SER A 246 -16.09 -10.24 13.25
C SER A 246 -16.50 -10.45 14.69
N TRP A 247 -16.23 -11.66 15.19
CA TRP A 247 -16.33 -12.01 16.59
C TRP A 247 -15.10 -12.82 16.99
N LEU A 248 -14.42 -12.38 18.06
CA LEU A 248 -13.29 -13.04 18.67
C LEU A 248 -13.60 -13.28 20.16
N THR A 249 -13.34 -14.47 20.65
CA THR A 249 -13.42 -14.82 22.07
C THR A 249 -12.08 -15.31 22.58
N THR A 250 -11.74 -14.96 23.80
CA THR A 250 -10.55 -15.45 24.50
C THR A 250 -10.96 -16.01 25.85
N TYR A 251 -10.52 -17.24 26.12
CA TYR A 251 -10.72 -17.95 27.38
C TYR A 251 -9.39 -18.14 28.11
N ARG A 252 -9.32 -17.69 29.34
CA ARG A 252 -8.15 -17.84 30.23
C ARG A 252 -8.61 -18.48 31.54
N PRO A 253 -8.59 -19.81 31.64
CA PRO A 253 -8.97 -20.49 32.90
C PRO A 253 -8.03 -20.12 34.05
N ASP A 254 -6.76 -19.92 33.74
CA ASP A 254 -5.70 -19.56 34.67
C ASP A 254 -4.60 -18.74 33.98
N ASN A 255 -3.51 -18.49 34.70
CA ASN A 255 -2.38 -17.71 34.18
C ASN A 255 -1.46 -18.50 33.22
N THR A 256 -1.67 -19.80 33.07
CA THR A 256 -0.81 -20.67 32.25
C THR A 256 -1.38 -20.92 30.88
N LEU A 257 -2.71 -20.87 30.72
CA LEU A 257 -3.41 -21.24 29.50
C LEU A 257 -4.27 -20.06 28.97
N SER A 258 -4.14 -19.78 27.69
CA SER A 258 -5.03 -18.88 26.96
C SER A 258 -5.44 -19.52 25.64
N VAL A 259 -6.75 -19.62 25.40
CA VAL A 259 -7.34 -20.12 24.17
C VAL A 259 -8.13 -18.99 23.53
N SER A 260 -7.91 -18.73 22.25
CA SER A 260 -8.62 -17.70 21.49
C SER A 260 -9.21 -18.30 20.23
N GLY A 261 -10.47 -17.99 19.93
CA GLY A 261 -11.16 -18.39 18.71
C GLY A 261 -11.89 -17.22 18.09
N GLY A 262 -11.86 -17.11 16.76
CA GLY A 262 -12.50 -16.01 16.05
C GLY A 262 -13.09 -16.43 14.72
N VAL A 263 -14.14 -15.72 14.32
CA VAL A 263 -14.79 -15.83 13.03
C VAL A 263 -15.03 -14.43 12.46
N ARG A 264 -14.87 -14.30 11.15
CA ARG A 264 -15.18 -13.08 10.41
C ARG A 264 -15.82 -13.46 9.07
N TYR A 265 -16.84 -12.73 8.67
CA TYR A 265 -17.40 -12.77 7.32
C TYR A 265 -17.23 -11.41 6.67
N ASP A 266 -16.79 -11.40 5.42
CA ASP A 266 -16.61 -10.19 4.64
C ASP A 266 -17.38 -10.30 3.31
N TYR A 267 -17.97 -9.16 2.92
CA TYR A 267 -18.52 -8.92 1.61
C TYR A 267 -17.70 -7.85 0.91
N GLY A 268 -17.40 -8.06 -0.37
CA GLY A 268 -16.71 -7.08 -1.20
C GLY A 268 -17.36 -6.95 -2.57
N ARG A 269 -17.38 -5.74 -3.10
CA ARG A 269 -17.78 -5.45 -4.47
C ARG A 269 -16.68 -4.66 -5.16
N MET A 270 -16.32 -5.09 -6.37
CA MET A 270 -15.36 -4.43 -7.24
C MET A 270 -16.06 -4.08 -8.55
N ARG A 271 -16.01 -2.80 -8.92
CA ARG A 271 -16.39 -2.30 -10.24
C ARG A 271 -15.16 -1.70 -10.89
N VAL A 272 -14.71 -2.28 -11.99
CA VAL A 272 -13.66 -1.74 -12.83
C VAL A 272 -14.29 -1.09 -14.05
N PHE A 273 -13.78 0.09 -14.43
CA PHE A 273 -14.25 0.81 -15.60
C PHE A 273 -13.40 0.42 -16.81
N ALA A 274 -14.05 0.43 -17.97
CA ALA A 274 -13.34 0.20 -19.22
C ALA A 274 -12.47 1.40 -19.58
N HIS A 275 -11.29 1.13 -20.13
CA HIS A 275 -10.39 2.13 -20.67
C HIS A 275 -10.03 1.74 -22.11
N ASP A 276 -10.55 2.49 -23.07
CA ASP A 276 -10.32 2.33 -24.50
C ASP A 276 -9.14 3.20 -24.94
N ASP A 277 -8.27 2.65 -25.75
CA ASP A 277 -7.19 3.40 -26.41
C ASP A 277 -7.41 3.43 -27.95
N PRO A 278 -8.10 4.46 -28.44
CA PRO A 278 -8.40 4.57 -29.87
C PRO A 278 -7.17 4.79 -30.74
N TYR A 279 -6.10 5.35 -30.19
CA TYR A 279 -4.85 5.57 -30.93
C TYR A 279 -4.11 4.26 -31.14
N LEU A 280 -4.10 3.39 -30.13
CA LEU A 280 -3.58 2.04 -30.26
C LEU A 280 -4.38 1.23 -31.28
N ALA A 281 -5.71 1.33 -31.27
CA ALA A 281 -6.55 0.67 -32.28
C ALA A 281 -6.18 1.10 -33.70
N THR A 282 -6.03 2.40 -33.94
CA THR A 282 -5.62 2.95 -35.25
C THR A 282 -4.23 2.42 -35.66
N TYR A 283 -3.27 2.44 -34.75
CA TYR A 283 -1.93 1.92 -35.00
C TYR A 283 -1.96 0.44 -35.41
N LEU A 284 -2.69 -0.41 -34.69
CA LEU A 284 -2.78 -1.84 -35.00
C LEU A 284 -3.44 -2.09 -36.36
N GLN A 285 -4.46 -1.32 -36.73
CA GLN A 285 -5.09 -1.37 -38.05
C GLN A 285 -4.10 -0.99 -39.15
N GLU A 286 -3.30 0.06 -38.99
CA GLU A 286 -2.27 0.49 -39.92
C GLU A 286 -1.15 -0.55 -40.07
N GLN A 287 -0.85 -1.33 -39.02
CA GLN A 287 0.10 -2.45 -39.06
C GLN A 287 -0.48 -3.71 -39.70
N GLY A 288 -1.77 -3.73 -40.06
CA GLY A 288 -2.43 -4.86 -40.75
C GLY A 288 -2.88 -5.98 -39.82
N TYR A 289 -3.04 -5.73 -38.50
CA TYR A 289 -3.63 -6.69 -37.60
C TYR A 289 -5.11 -6.88 -37.90
N ASP A 290 -5.63 -8.09 -37.64
CA ASP A 290 -7.03 -8.40 -37.86
C ASP A 290 -7.96 -7.71 -36.81
N GLU A 291 -9.26 -7.67 -37.13
CA GLU A 291 -10.24 -6.98 -36.29
C GLU A 291 -10.32 -7.58 -34.88
N GLU A 292 -10.14 -8.89 -34.71
CA GLU A 292 -10.18 -9.56 -33.40
C GLU A 292 -8.99 -9.14 -32.55
N GLN A 293 -7.81 -9.05 -33.11
CA GLN A 293 -6.60 -8.59 -32.45
C GLN A 293 -6.71 -7.10 -32.08
N VAL A 294 -7.20 -6.25 -32.99
CA VAL A 294 -7.42 -4.83 -32.72
C VAL A 294 -8.41 -4.65 -31.58
N GLU A 295 -9.55 -5.34 -31.61
CA GLU A 295 -10.57 -5.26 -30.55
C GLU A 295 -10.07 -5.82 -29.22
N PHE A 296 -9.17 -6.78 -29.22
CA PHE A 296 -8.59 -7.32 -28.00
C PHE A 296 -7.62 -6.32 -27.34
N TYR A 297 -6.68 -5.74 -28.10
CA TYR A 297 -5.60 -4.93 -27.57
C TYR A 297 -5.98 -3.47 -27.31
N ARG A 298 -6.98 -2.90 -28.01
CA ARG A 298 -7.41 -1.52 -27.79
C ARG A 298 -7.91 -1.23 -26.38
N TRP A 299 -8.41 -2.24 -25.68
CA TRP A 299 -8.93 -2.11 -24.32
C TRP A 299 -7.83 -2.35 -23.29
N ASN A 300 -7.28 -1.30 -22.73
CA ASN A 300 -6.33 -1.39 -21.60
C ASN A 300 -6.99 -1.95 -20.33
N SER A 301 -8.29 -1.80 -20.19
CA SER A 301 -9.11 -2.55 -19.23
C SER A 301 -10.54 -2.72 -19.76
N ARG A 302 -11.15 -3.86 -19.45
CA ARG A 302 -12.56 -4.13 -19.75
C ARG A 302 -13.41 -3.89 -18.52
N ARG A 303 -14.69 -3.56 -18.73
CA ARG A 303 -15.63 -3.35 -17.64
C ARG A 303 -15.88 -4.65 -16.87
N VAL A 304 -15.63 -4.61 -15.55
CA VAL A 304 -15.89 -5.72 -14.63
C VAL A 304 -16.75 -5.23 -13.48
N ASN A 305 -17.75 -6.00 -13.08
CA ASN A 305 -18.58 -5.75 -11.90
C ASN A 305 -18.77 -7.07 -11.17
N ARG A 306 -18.03 -7.28 -10.09
CA ARG A 306 -17.99 -8.53 -9.34
C ARG A 306 -18.26 -8.29 -7.85
N SER A 307 -18.96 -9.23 -7.25
CA SER A 307 -19.15 -9.29 -5.81
C SER A 307 -18.52 -10.58 -5.28
N PHE A 308 -18.00 -10.50 -4.06
CA PHE A 308 -17.32 -11.58 -3.39
C PHE A 308 -17.83 -11.67 -1.95
N GLY A 309 -17.95 -12.87 -1.44
CA GLY A 309 -18.22 -13.13 -0.03
C GLY A 309 -17.32 -14.24 0.45
N ASP A 310 -16.66 -14.04 1.59
CA ASP A 310 -15.79 -15.06 2.15
C ASP A 310 -15.70 -14.93 3.68
N TYR A 311 -15.18 -15.96 4.34
CA TYR A 311 -15.03 -15.98 5.79
C TYR A 311 -13.59 -16.29 6.21
N SER A 312 -13.21 -15.77 7.36
CA SER A 312 -11.96 -16.09 8.03
C SER A 312 -12.25 -16.76 9.36
N LEU A 313 -11.41 -17.72 9.72
CA LEU A 313 -11.45 -18.43 11.00
C LEU A 313 -10.07 -18.36 11.66
N SER A 314 -10.05 -18.34 12.98
CA SER A 314 -8.81 -18.45 13.74
C SER A 314 -9.01 -19.23 15.04
N LEU A 315 -8.03 -20.04 15.40
CA LEU A 315 -7.91 -20.70 16.67
C LEU A 315 -6.47 -20.60 17.13
N GLY A 316 -6.27 -20.05 18.33
CA GLY A 316 -4.94 -19.90 18.92
C GLY A 316 -4.89 -20.41 20.35
N VAL A 317 -3.80 -21.09 20.70
CA VAL A 317 -3.51 -21.56 22.06
C VAL A 317 -2.16 -21.02 22.48
N VAL A 318 -2.10 -20.44 23.66
CA VAL A 318 -0.85 -20.09 24.34
C VAL A 318 -0.81 -20.84 25.67
N TRP A 319 0.21 -21.68 25.82
CA TRP A 319 0.43 -22.46 27.03
C TRP A 319 1.81 -22.18 27.62
N THR A 320 1.82 -21.71 28.86
CA THR A 320 3.01 -21.29 29.60
C THR A 320 3.03 -22.02 30.96
N PRO A 321 3.32 -23.36 30.98
CA PRO A 321 3.24 -24.18 32.19
C PRO A 321 4.26 -23.73 33.27
N SER A 322 5.29 -23.04 32.87
CA SER A 322 6.28 -22.44 33.77
C SER A 322 6.97 -21.24 33.11
N MET A 323 7.76 -20.49 33.87
CA MET A 323 8.56 -19.37 33.32
C MET A 323 9.64 -19.84 32.30
N ARG A 324 9.90 -21.13 32.21
CA ARG A 324 10.90 -21.71 31.31
C ARG A 324 10.32 -22.13 29.96
N HIS A 325 9.04 -22.47 29.92
CA HIS A 325 8.40 -23.09 28.76
C HIS A 325 7.23 -22.24 28.29
N GLN A 326 7.21 -21.92 27.00
CA GLN A 326 6.06 -21.33 26.33
C GLN A 326 5.83 -22.02 25.00
N LEU A 327 4.62 -22.52 24.78
CA LEU A 327 4.14 -23.04 23.52
C LEU A 327 3.01 -22.15 23.00
N LYS A 328 3.07 -21.78 21.72
CA LYS A 328 1.98 -21.12 21.00
C LYS A 328 1.67 -21.93 19.77
N VAL A 329 0.39 -22.14 19.48
CA VAL A 329 -0.08 -22.78 18.27
C VAL A 329 -1.23 -21.94 17.72
N ASN A 330 -1.21 -21.64 16.43
CA ASN A 330 -2.29 -20.97 15.74
C ASN A 330 -2.65 -21.75 14.49
N VAL A 331 -3.95 -21.80 14.21
CA VAL A 331 -4.52 -22.31 12.96
C VAL A 331 -5.53 -21.27 12.48
N GLY A 332 -5.46 -20.90 11.22
CA GLY A 332 -6.36 -19.91 10.66
C GLY A 332 -6.67 -20.17 9.20
N ARG A 333 -7.87 -19.75 8.81
CA ARG A 333 -8.26 -19.59 7.40
C ARG A 333 -8.35 -18.10 7.09
N SER A 334 -7.69 -17.71 6.04
CA SER A 334 -7.72 -16.32 5.52
C SER A 334 -8.13 -16.30 4.05
N PHE A 335 -8.50 -15.13 3.56
CA PHE A 335 -8.80 -14.92 2.15
C PHE A 335 -8.31 -13.54 1.69
N ARG A 336 -8.18 -13.38 0.37
CA ARG A 336 -7.88 -12.11 -0.29
C ARG A 336 -8.79 -11.93 -1.51
N LEU A 337 -9.48 -10.80 -1.61
CA LEU A 337 -10.26 -10.45 -2.78
C LEU A 337 -9.35 -10.05 -3.94
N PRO A 338 -9.67 -10.42 -5.20
CA PRO A 338 -8.91 -9.99 -6.36
C PRO A 338 -8.85 -8.46 -6.47
N GLY A 339 -7.71 -7.93 -6.89
CA GLY A 339 -7.54 -6.51 -7.19
C GLY A 339 -8.09 -6.11 -8.56
N ALA A 340 -8.24 -4.80 -8.81
CA ALA A 340 -8.75 -4.28 -10.07
C ALA A 340 -7.88 -4.69 -11.27
N ASN A 341 -6.56 -4.63 -11.12
CA ASN A 341 -5.62 -5.09 -12.13
C ASN A 341 -5.76 -6.60 -12.40
N GLY A 342 -5.83 -7.41 -11.35
CA GLY A 342 -6.02 -8.86 -11.50
C GLY A 342 -7.29 -9.25 -12.24
N LEU A 343 -8.35 -8.44 -12.15
CA LEU A 343 -9.64 -8.70 -12.78
C LEU A 343 -9.75 -8.17 -14.21
N ALA A 344 -9.06 -7.08 -14.57
CA ALA A 344 -9.43 -6.35 -15.79
C ALA A 344 -8.27 -5.71 -16.56
N SER A 345 -7.04 -5.70 -16.07
CA SER A 345 -5.92 -5.11 -16.82
C SER A 345 -5.67 -5.86 -18.14
N ASN A 346 -5.35 -5.11 -19.19
CA ASN A 346 -4.88 -5.63 -20.46
C ASN A 346 -3.95 -4.59 -21.08
N GLY A 347 -2.76 -4.47 -20.54
CA GLY A 347 -1.83 -3.42 -20.94
C GLY A 347 -0.40 -3.67 -20.49
N VAL A 348 0.46 -2.77 -20.94
CA VAL A 348 1.89 -2.85 -20.70
C VAL A 348 2.23 -2.21 -19.35
N HIS A 349 2.94 -2.94 -18.53
CA HIS A 349 3.64 -2.37 -17.40
C HIS A 349 5.03 -1.92 -17.86
N HIS A 350 5.14 -0.68 -18.31
CA HIS A 350 6.33 -0.14 -18.98
C HIS A 350 7.62 -0.34 -18.18
N GLY A 351 7.60 -0.18 -16.86
CA GLY A 351 8.78 -0.40 -16.02
C GLY A 351 9.28 -1.85 -15.97
N THR A 352 8.50 -2.82 -16.44
CA THR A 352 8.88 -4.25 -16.47
C THR A 352 8.83 -4.85 -17.87
N PHE A 353 8.39 -4.09 -18.87
CA PHE A 353 8.21 -4.55 -20.26
C PHE A 353 7.32 -5.79 -20.39
N ARG A 354 6.39 -5.99 -19.47
CA ARG A 354 5.42 -7.09 -19.49
C ARG A 354 4.07 -6.60 -19.93
N HIS A 355 3.40 -7.39 -20.75
CA HIS A 355 1.98 -7.23 -20.98
C HIS A 355 1.21 -8.02 -19.93
N GLU A 356 0.48 -7.34 -19.08
CA GLU A 356 -0.29 -7.95 -17.98
C GLU A 356 -1.77 -8.06 -18.36
N GLN A 357 -2.31 -9.28 -18.27
CA GLN A 357 -3.72 -9.57 -18.52
C GLN A 357 -4.41 -9.97 -17.22
N GLY A 358 -5.51 -9.32 -16.92
CA GLY A 358 -6.44 -9.70 -15.87
C GLY A 358 -7.33 -10.87 -16.27
N ASP A 359 -7.94 -11.49 -15.27
CA ASP A 359 -8.94 -12.52 -15.45
C ASP A 359 -10.20 -12.17 -14.63
N ALA A 360 -11.27 -11.81 -15.33
CA ALA A 360 -12.55 -11.46 -14.71
C ALA A 360 -13.22 -12.64 -13.96
N THR A 361 -12.75 -13.86 -14.16
CA THR A 361 -13.28 -15.07 -13.52
C THR A 361 -12.64 -15.38 -12.16
N LEU A 362 -11.56 -14.69 -11.78
CA LEU A 362 -10.87 -14.91 -10.51
C LEU A 362 -11.85 -14.89 -9.34
N SER A 363 -11.70 -15.85 -8.44
CA SER A 363 -12.39 -15.92 -7.16
C SER A 363 -11.49 -15.42 -6.02
N SER A 364 -12.02 -15.31 -4.80
CA SER A 364 -11.22 -14.98 -3.63
C SER A 364 -10.10 -15.99 -3.46
N GLU A 365 -8.87 -15.52 -3.29
CA GLU A 365 -7.77 -16.36 -2.83
C GLU A 365 -8.07 -16.85 -1.42
N GLN A 366 -7.86 -18.11 -1.14
CA GLN A 366 -8.15 -18.74 0.14
C GLN A 366 -6.96 -19.57 0.60
N GLY A 367 -6.59 -19.36 1.86
CA GLY A 367 -5.44 -20.04 2.44
C GLY A 367 -5.70 -20.50 3.87
N TRP A 368 -5.16 -21.64 4.22
CA TRP A 368 -5.01 -22.14 5.58
C TRP A 368 -3.58 -21.94 6.04
N GLN A 369 -3.43 -21.42 7.23
CA GLN A 369 -2.14 -21.24 7.87
C GLN A 369 -2.13 -21.98 9.20
N MET A 370 -1.06 -22.69 9.45
CA MET A 370 -0.74 -23.27 10.75
C MET A 370 0.66 -22.84 11.13
N ASP A 371 0.80 -22.27 12.31
CA ASP A 371 2.09 -21.93 12.90
C ASP A 371 2.16 -22.38 14.35
N ALA A 372 3.34 -22.79 14.77
CA ALA A 372 3.64 -23.11 16.15
C ALA A 372 4.93 -22.37 16.55
N SER A 373 5.04 -22.01 17.81
CA SER A 373 6.31 -21.55 18.36
C SER A 373 6.52 -22.13 19.75
N TYR A 374 7.72 -22.64 19.97
CA TYR A 374 8.14 -23.14 21.26
C TYR A 374 9.36 -22.39 21.73
N GLN A 375 9.30 -21.89 22.96
CA GLN A 375 10.41 -21.22 23.63
C GLN A 375 10.78 -21.99 24.91
N LEU A 376 12.06 -22.30 25.03
CA LEU A 376 12.69 -22.86 26.23
C LEU A 376 13.71 -21.85 26.76
N LYS A 377 13.64 -21.52 28.06
CA LYS A 377 14.64 -20.74 28.78
C LYS A 377 15.24 -21.60 29.89
N TYR A 378 16.55 -21.87 29.81
CA TYR A 378 17.27 -22.65 30.82
C TYR A 378 18.62 -22.02 31.15
N GLY A 379 18.71 -21.44 32.33
CA GLY A 379 19.88 -20.68 32.75
C GLY A 379 20.16 -19.51 31.78
N ARG A 380 21.33 -19.52 31.15
CA ARG A 380 21.73 -18.54 30.11
C ARG A 380 21.32 -18.94 28.68
N TRP A 381 20.71 -20.11 28.51
CA TRP A 381 20.30 -20.60 27.21
C TRP A 381 18.85 -20.21 26.91
N SER A 382 18.59 -19.76 25.68
CA SER A 382 17.25 -19.58 25.15
C SER A 382 17.17 -20.24 23.78
N VAL A 383 16.25 -21.20 23.64
CA VAL A 383 15.98 -21.89 22.38
C VAL A 383 14.58 -21.48 21.91
N TYR A 384 14.48 -21.10 20.64
CA TYR A 384 13.24 -20.71 20.00
C TYR A 384 13.10 -21.48 18.67
N VAL A 385 11.97 -22.17 18.48
CA VAL A 385 11.65 -22.89 17.25
C VAL A 385 10.26 -22.45 16.80
N SER A 386 10.11 -22.15 15.52
CA SER A 386 8.85 -21.60 14.97
C SER A 386 8.55 -22.14 13.56
N PRO A 387 8.10 -23.41 13.43
CA PRO A 387 7.66 -23.97 12.15
C PRO A 387 6.34 -23.35 11.72
N PHE A 388 6.13 -23.27 10.39
CA PHE A 388 4.87 -22.86 9.80
C PHE A 388 4.57 -23.65 8.52
N VAL A 389 3.28 -23.67 8.16
CA VAL A 389 2.81 -24.13 6.85
C VAL A 389 1.64 -23.27 6.40
N ASN A 390 1.65 -22.86 5.13
CA ASN A 390 0.56 -22.16 4.47
C ASN A 390 0.14 -22.99 3.25
N TRP A 391 -1.12 -23.35 3.17
CA TRP A 391 -1.72 -24.03 2.05
C TRP A 391 -2.84 -23.18 1.46
N PHE A 392 -2.70 -22.86 0.17
CA PHE A 392 -3.68 -22.09 -0.59
C PHE A 392 -4.38 -23.01 -1.58
N SER A 393 -5.70 -23.00 -1.59
CA SER A 393 -6.50 -23.74 -2.56
C SER A 393 -6.51 -23.06 -3.94
N ASN A 394 -6.33 -21.74 -3.96
CA ASN A 394 -6.44 -20.90 -5.17
C ASN A 394 -5.60 -19.61 -5.05
N TYR A 395 -4.29 -19.77 -4.88
CA TYR A 395 -3.33 -18.69 -4.83
C TYR A 395 -3.33 -17.87 -6.13
N ILE A 396 -3.54 -16.56 -6.03
CA ILE A 396 -3.55 -15.64 -7.18
C ILE A 396 -2.13 -15.15 -7.47
N PHE A 397 -1.65 -15.38 -8.67
CA PHE A 397 -0.34 -14.92 -9.14
C PHE A 397 -0.34 -14.57 -10.61
N LEU A 398 0.70 -13.89 -11.05
CA LEU A 398 0.93 -13.50 -12.44
C LEU A 398 1.81 -14.57 -13.12
N ARG A 399 1.25 -15.28 -14.11
CA ARG A 399 1.90 -16.40 -14.79
C ARG A 399 2.30 -15.98 -16.22
N PRO A 400 3.54 -16.28 -16.66
CA PRO A 400 3.90 -16.15 -18.07
C PRO A 400 3.08 -17.13 -18.92
N THR A 401 2.55 -16.68 -20.06
CA THR A 401 1.74 -17.51 -20.95
C THR A 401 2.59 -18.26 -21.98
N GLY A 402 3.81 -17.79 -22.26
CA GLY A 402 4.62 -18.24 -23.38
C GLY A 402 4.33 -17.49 -24.68
N GLU A 403 3.27 -16.70 -24.73
CA GLU A 403 2.88 -15.88 -25.87
C GLU A 403 3.54 -14.50 -25.82
N TRP A 404 3.82 -13.91 -26.96
CA TRP A 404 4.36 -12.57 -27.10
C TRP A 404 3.26 -11.56 -27.40
N SER A 405 3.36 -10.40 -26.81
CA SER A 405 2.47 -9.29 -27.10
C SER A 405 2.76 -8.70 -28.47
N VAL A 406 1.73 -8.26 -29.17
CA VAL A 406 1.89 -7.49 -30.42
C VAL A 406 2.17 -6.01 -30.16
N LEU A 407 2.05 -5.56 -28.91
CA LEU A 407 2.28 -4.16 -28.56
C LEU A 407 3.75 -3.80 -28.64
N PRO A 408 4.10 -2.60 -29.16
CA PRO A 408 5.47 -2.12 -29.21
C PRO A 408 6.13 -2.07 -27.83
N HIS A 409 7.44 -2.26 -27.81
CA HIS A 409 8.27 -2.16 -26.60
C HIS A 409 7.82 -3.09 -25.46
N THR A 410 7.22 -4.23 -25.79
CA THR A 410 6.78 -5.23 -24.84
C THR A 410 7.46 -6.55 -25.07
N GLY A 411 7.30 -7.42 -24.09
CA GLY A 411 7.77 -8.79 -24.15
C GLY A 411 6.61 -9.78 -24.07
N GLN A 412 6.82 -10.79 -23.26
CA GLN A 412 5.87 -11.87 -23.05
C GLN A 412 4.59 -11.38 -22.34
N ILE A 413 3.49 -12.02 -22.69
CA ILE A 413 2.20 -11.84 -22.02
C ILE A 413 2.22 -12.62 -20.70
N TYR A 414 1.79 -11.95 -19.63
CA TYR A 414 1.57 -12.53 -18.31
C TYR A 414 0.10 -12.43 -17.96
N ARG A 415 -0.51 -13.52 -17.52
CA ARG A 415 -1.93 -13.56 -17.14
C ARG A 415 -2.08 -13.82 -15.66
N TYR A 416 -2.96 -13.07 -15.01
CA TYR A 416 -3.40 -13.39 -13.66
C TYR A 416 -4.15 -14.71 -13.67
N THR A 417 -3.79 -15.61 -12.77
CA THR A 417 -4.37 -16.96 -12.67
C THR A 417 -4.40 -17.42 -11.22
N GLN A 418 -5.07 -18.52 -10.98
CA GLN A 418 -5.18 -19.15 -9.66
C GLN A 418 -4.70 -20.59 -9.70
N THR A 419 -4.00 -21.03 -8.66
CA THR A 419 -3.57 -22.41 -8.48
C THR A 419 -3.43 -22.76 -7.01
N GLU A 420 -3.39 -24.06 -6.72
CA GLU A 420 -3.00 -24.55 -5.40
C GLU A 420 -1.52 -24.27 -5.13
N ALA A 421 -1.20 -23.85 -3.91
CA ALA A 421 0.17 -23.56 -3.49
C ALA A 421 0.39 -23.95 -2.02
N LEU A 422 1.58 -24.49 -1.74
CA LEU A 422 2.01 -24.88 -0.40
C LEU A 422 3.35 -24.22 -0.07
N PHE A 423 3.41 -23.56 1.08
CA PHE A 423 4.62 -22.96 1.63
C PHE A 423 4.85 -23.49 3.05
N ALA A 424 6.07 -23.90 3.34
CA ALA A 424 6.47 -24.39 4.65
C ALA A 424 7.87 -23.90 5.03
N GLY A 425 8.11 -23.73 6.35
CA GLY A 425 9.39 -23.28 6.87
C GLY A 425 9.49 -23.36 8.40
#